data_aaa7a4104f026f89c98a91b96ff75ca0
#
_entry.id   aaa7a4104f026f89c98a91b96ff75ca0
#
_cell.length_a   1.000
_cell.length_b   1.000
_cell.length_c   1.000
_cell.angle_alpha   90.00
_cell.angle_beta   90.00
_cell.angle_gamma   90.00
#
_symmetry.space_group_name_H-M   'P 1'
#
loop_
_entity.id
_entity.type
_entity.pdbx_description
1 polymer ?
#
loop_
_entity_poly.entity_id
_entity_poly.type
_entity_poly.pdbx_seq_one_letter_code
_entity_poly.pdbx_strand_id
1 'polypeptide(L)'
;LIKFRLIYLIFLLVSLKLFSQSENNFNEQNINKVTKNETNDTVKLNLKPSITISKIANLQISLDGVLNEPQWQTAQTAGGFVEIDPGDNLTASVNTEVKFLYDEQNIYIAFICYDNNISSLRANLTDRDKFFSDDFVGVIIDTYKDNKQAYEIFINPYGIQGDGIWTNQGEDFSFDMVFDSDAKIYKDKWIAEISIPFTSLRFPAKPQQQWNLHIIRNHPRQQRKQYSWAKISRDNPEFLMQAGTLNGLNNLSKSKQIELLPYFKAYQFGFRKQPRNPESEFVNEKIKVDFGIGFKYGFSSYLTGELTVNPDFSQIESDAQTININSPS
;
A
#
# COMPACT_ATOMS: atom_id res chain seq x y z
N LEU A 1 50.44 19.05 27.20
CA LEU A 1 49.37 18.44 26.41
C LEU A 1 48.10 18.12 27.24
N ILE A 2 48.23 17.75 28.51
CA ILE A 2 47.08 17.40 29.38
C ILE A 2 46.26 18.63 29.78
N LYS A 3 46.87 19.78 30.00
CA LYS A 3 46.19 21.03 30.37
C LYS A 3 45.32 21.60 29.24
N PHE A 4 45.68 21.40 27.98
CA PHE A 4 44.85 21.87 26.84
C PHE A 4 43.60 20.98 26.63
N ARG A 5 43.64 19.72 26.93
CA ARG A 5 42.45 18.83 26.81
C ARG A 5 41.39 19.15 27.86
N LEU A 6 41.79 19.56 29.06
CA LEU A 6 40.85 19.88 30.14
C LEU A 6 40.09 21.19 29.87
N ILE A 7 40.71 22.16 29.26
CA ILE A 7 40.08 23.44 28.89
C ILE A 7 39.05 23.23 27.78
N TYR A 8 39.33 22.37 26.79
CA TYR A 8 38.40 22.05 25.72
C TYR A 8 37.16 21.32 26.24
N LEU A 9 37.31 20.40 27.22
CA LEU A 9 36.20 19.69 27.82
C LEU A 9 35.28 20.57 28.65
N ILE A 10 35.84 21.57 29.36
CA ILE A 10 35.08 22.55 30.13
C ILE A 10 34.31 23.51 29.21
N PHE A 11 34.88 23.91 28.08
CA PHE A 11 34.20 24.73 27.08
C PHE A 11 33.04 24.00 26.43
N LEU A 12 33.18 22.69 26.14
CA LEU A 12 32.13 21.87 25.56
C LEU A 12 30.96 21.66 26.55
N LEU A 13 31.23 21.48 27.83
CA LEU A 13 30.21 21.33 28.87
C LEU A 13 29.45 22.62 29.19
N VAL A 14 30.12 23.76 29.09
CA VAL A 14 29.49 25.09 29.27
C VAL A 14 28.60 25.44 28.08
N SER A 15 29.01 25.12 26.85
CA SER A 15 28.19 25.34 25.65
C SER A 15 26.95 24.45 25.64
N LEU A 16 27.03 23.22 26.10
CA LEU A 16 25.87 22.29 26.23
C LEU A 16 24.85 22.78 27.28
N LYS A 17 25.31 23.37 28.40
CA LYS A 17 24.42 23.95 29.41
C LYS A 17 23.72 25.22 28.95
N LEU A 18 24.40 26.05 28.17
CA LEU A 18 23.82 27.30 27.62
C LEU A 18 22.78 26.96 26.54
N PHE A 19 23.00 25.91 25.74
CA PHE A 19 22.03 25.43 24.73
C PHE A 19 20.76 24.86 25.39
N SER A 20 20.91 24.06 26.46
CA SER A 20 19.77 23.52 27.23
C SER A 20 18.94 24.60 27.93
N GLN A 21 19.55 25.70 28.42
CA GLN A 21 18.82 26.80 29.02
C GLN A 21 18.09 27.67 27.98
N SER A 22 18.61 27.78 26.76
CA SER A 22 17.96 28.55 25.68
C SER A 22 16.70 27.82 25.15
N GLU A 23 16.70 26.51 25.07
CA GLU A 23 15.52 25.73 24.65
C GLU A 23 14.39 25.79 25.68
N ASN A 24 14.70 25.69 26.97
CA ASN A 24 13.69 25.80 28.02
C ASN A 24 13.03 27.17 28.09
N ASN A 25 13.79 28.26 27.90
CA ASN A 25 13.24 29.62 27.89
C ASN A 25 12.40 29.88 26.61
N PHE A 26 12.72 29.24 25.49
CA PHE A 26 11.97 29.42 24.26
C PHE A 26 10.60 28.70 24.33
N ASN A 27 10.54 27.54 24.99
CA ASN A 27 9.30 26.80 25.17
C ASN A 27 8.34 27.45 26.16
N GLU A 28 8.84 28.02 27.30
CA GLU A 28 7.99 28.71 28.29
C GLU A 28 7.39 30.01 27.76
N GLN A 29 8.15 30.78 26.95
CA GLN A 29 7.64 32.04 26.38
C GLN A 29 6.58 31.78 25.29
N ASN A 30 6.66 30.68 24.53
CA ASN A 30 5.65 30.34 23.54
C ASN A 30 4.36 29.78 24.16
N ILE A 31 4.45 29.02 25.24
CA ILE A 31 3.26 28.51 25.95
C ILE A 31 2.49 29.67 26.60
N ASN A 32 3.16 30.65 27.21
CA ASN A 32 2.48 31.78 27.83
C ASN A 32 1.90 32.82 26.84
N LYS A 33 2.30 32.78 25.57
CA LYS A 33 1.77 33.67 24.52
C LYS A 33 0.50 33.08 23.87
N VAL A 34 0.36 31.75 23.87
CA VAL A 34 -0.80 31.06 23.31
C VAL A 34 -2.01 31.09 24.24
N THR A 35 -1.81 31.19 25.58
CA THR A 35 -2.89 31.20 26.56
C THR A 35 -3.59 32.55 26.79
N LYS A 36 -3.17 33.63 26.11
CA LYS A 36 -3.74 34.98 26.35
C LYS A 36 -4.65 35.53 25.24
N ASN A 37 -4.88 34.79 24.14
CA ASN A 37 -5.76 35.24 23.05
C ASN A 37 -6.84 34.20 22.69
N GLU A 38 -7.49 33.61 23.68
CA GLU A 38 -8.71 32.80 23.42
C GLU A 38 -9.95 33.68 23.45
N THR A 39 -10.31 34.23 22.31
CA THR A 39 -11.70 34.40 21.92
C THR A 39 -12.08 33.31 20.95
N ASN A 40 -12.81 32.35 21.44
CA ASN A 40 -13.78 31.45 20.74
C ASN A 40 -13.65 31.18 19.22
N ASP A 41 -12.49 30.89 18.72
CA ASP A 41 -12.35 30.09 17.49
C ASP A 41 -11.84 28.71 17.94
N THR A 42 -12.76 27.72 17.93
CA THR A 42 -12.38 26.32 18.02
C THR A 42 -11.48 26.00 16.83
N VAL A 43 -10.16 26.10 17.04
CA VAL A 43 -9.19 25.49 16.16
C VAL A 43 -9.53 24.01 16.13
N LYS A 44 -10.28 23.57 15.12
CA LYS A 44 -10.41 22.17 14.79
C LYS A 44 -9.00 21.70 14.45
N LEU A 45 -8.30 21.20 15.47
CA LEU A 45 -7.09 20.43 15.22
C LEU A 45 -7.44 19.41 14.13
N ASN A 46 -6.82 19.53 12.98
CA ASN A 46 -6.93 18.55 11.89
C ASN A 46 -6.20 17.28 12.35
N LEU A 47 -6.81 16.57 13.32
CA LEU A 47 -6.30 15.31 13.81
C LEU A 47 -6.36 14.31 12.66
N LYS A 48 -5.22 13.78 12.30
CA LYS A 48 -5.13 12.67 11.36
C LYS A 48 -5.89 11.47 11.94
N PRO A 49 -6.64 10.74 11.13
CA PRO A 49 -7.36 9.57 11.62
C PRO A 49 -6.36 8.50 12.08
N SER A 50 -6.76 7.75 13.08
CA SER A 50 -5.97 6.62 13.58
C SER A 50 -6.86 5.43 13.91
N ILE A 51 -6.35 4.24 13.65
CA ILE A 51 -7.00 2.98 14.00
C ILE A 51 -6.01 2.12 14.78
N THR A 52 -6.53 1.47 15.85
CA THR A 52 -5.73 0.55 16.66
C THR A 52 -6.32 -0.83 16.52
N ILE A 53 -5.53 -1.77 16.03
CA ILE A 53 -5.95 -3.14 15.80
C ILE A 53 -5.40 -4.08 16.86
N SER A 54 -6.10 -5.19 17.08
CA SER A 54 -5.75 -6.19 18.08
C SER A 54 -5.37 -7.50 17.42
N LYS A 55 -4.39 -8.18 18.02
CA LYS A 55 -4.00 -9.52 17.62
C LYS A 55 -5.05 -10.54 18.03
N ILE A 56 -5.40 -11.44 17.13
CA ILE A 56 -6.33 -12.52 17.38
C ILE A 56 -5.60 -13.85 17.25
N ALA A 57 -5.63 -14.65 18.31
CA ALA A 57 -5.06 -15.98 18.29
C ALA A 57 -5.98 -16.94 17.51
N ASN A 58 -5.39 -17.86 16.76
CA ASN A 58 -6.09 -18.88 15.98
C ASN A 58 -7.16 -18.30 15.04
N LEU A 59 -6.82 -17.19 14.39
CA LEU A 59 -7.69 -16.54 13.42
C LEU A 59 -7.82 -17.43 12.18
N GLN A 60 -9.05 -17.72 11.80
CA GLN A 60 -9.39 -18.39 10.56
C GLN A 60 -10.34 -17.47 9.80
N ILE A 61 -9.87 -16.85 8.76
CA ILE A 61 -10.62 -16.01 7.83
C ILE A 61 -10.67 -16.73 6.49
N SER A 62 -11.88 -16.89 5.96
CA SER A 62 -12.09 -17.33 4.59
C SER A 62 -12.23 -16.09 3.71
N LEU A 63 -11.36 -15.93 2.75
CA LEU A 63 -11.49 -14.82 1.80
C LEU A 63 -12.53 -15.22 0.76
N ASP A 64 -13.77 -14.78 0.91
CA ASP A 64 -14.90 -15.10 0.02
C ASP A 64 -15.87 -13.92 -0.19
N GLY A 65 -15.49 -12.75 0.31
CA GLY A 65 -16.31 -11.53 0.27
C GLY A 65 -17.55 -11.61 1.18
N VAL A 66 -17.55 -12.49 2.19
CA VAL A 66 -18.65 -12.67 3.15
C VAL A 66 -18.11 -12.55 4.58
N LEU A 67 -18.35 -11.44 5.25
CA LEU A 67 -17.85 -11.18 6.62
C LEU A 67 -18.71 -11.91 7.67
N ASN A 68 -18.74 -13.22 7.62
CA ASN A 68 -19.52 -14.07 8.52
C ASN A 68 -18.71 -14.58 9.72
N GLU A 69 -17.40 -14.44 9.71
CA GLU A 69 -16.55 -14.79 10.84
C GLU A 69 -16.81 -13.87 12.03
N PRO A 70 -17.04 -14.43 13.24
CA PRO A 70 -17.35 -13.64 14.43
C PRO A 70 -16.30 -12.56 14.74
N GLN A 71 -15.06 -12.77 14.33
CA GLN A 71 -13.94 -11.85 14.58
C GLN A 71 -14.14 -10.51 13.87
N TRP A 72 -14.77 -10.48 12.70
CA TRP A 72 -15.10 -9.25 12.01
C TRP A 72 -16.09 -8.36 12.77
N GLN A 73 -16.91 -8.96 13.66
CA GLN A 73 -17.85 -8.20 14.50
C GLN A 73 -17.12 -7.38 15.57
N THR A 74 -15.96 -7.85 16.02
CA THR A 74 -15.14 -7.19 17.05
C THR A 74 -14.06 -6.29 16.48
N ALA A 75 -13.84 -6.35 15.17
CA ALA A 75 -12.83 -5.56 14.48
C ALA A 75 -13.16 -4.07 14.52
N GLN A 76 -12.14 -3.26 14.80
CA GLN A 76 -12.27 -1.81 14.68
C GLN A 76 -12.52 -1.40 13.23
N THR A 77 -13.38 -0.41 13.04
CA THR A 77 -13.80 0.06 11.73
C THR A 77 -13.26 1.46 11.46
N ALA A 78 -12.55 1.61 10.35
CA ALA A 78 -12.21 2.89 9.76
C ALA A 78 -13.35 3.32 8.83
N GLY A 79 -13.89 4.50 9.05
CA GLY A 79 -14.98 5.10 8.27
C GLY A 79 -14.81 6.61 8.17
N GLY A 80 -15.83 7.32 7.69
CA GLY A 80 -15.80 8.78 7.57
C GLY A 80 -14.90 9.27 6.44
N PHE A 81 -14.91 8.56 5.32
CA PHE A 81 -14.15 8.92 4.12
C PHE A 81 -14.56 10.28 3.58
N VAL A 82 -13.60 10.97 2.98
CA VAL A 82 -13.79 12.25 2.27
C VAL A 82 -13.48 12.10 0.80
N GLU A 83 -14.15 12.89 -0.04
CA GLU A 83 -13.87 12.99 -1.46
C GLU A 83 -12.63 13.88 -1.67
N ILE A 84 -11.59 13.30 -2.27
CA ILE A 84 -10.31 13.97 -2.51
C ILE A 84 -10.11 14.36 -3.98
N ASP A 85 -10.84 13.73 -4.89
CA ASP A 85 -10.84 14.03 -6.32
C ASP A 85 -12.24 13.79 -6.92
N PRO A 86 -12.81 14.74 -7.67
CA PRO A 86 -12.39 16.10 -7.94
C PRO A 86 -12.60 17.06 -6.76
N GLY A 87 -13.33 16.65 -5.72
CA GLY A 87 -13.54 17.43 -4.51
C GLY A 87 -12.22 17.68 -3.75
N ASP A 88 -12.26 18.62 -2.82
CA ASP A 88 -11.18 18.90 -1.89
C ASP A 88 -11.68 18.60 -0.48
N ASN A 89 -11.50 17.35 -0.05
CA ASN A 89 -11.91 16.84 1.25
C ASN A 89 -13.41 17.07 1.58
N LEU A 90 -14.25 16.97 0.57
CA LEU A 90 -15.71 17.07 0.73
C LEU A 90 -16.27 15.80 1.37
N THR A 91 -17.48 15.87 1.89
CA THR A 91 -18.20 14.68 2.37
C THR A 91 -18.38 13.66 1.24
N ALA A 92 -17.99 12.41 1.48
CA ALA A 92 -18.15 11.35 0.51
C ALA A 92 -19.63 11.11 0.17
N SER A 93 -19.93 10.91 -1.10
CA SER A 93 -21.31 10.65 -1.58
C SER A 93 -21.74 9.19 -1.37
N VAL A 94 -20.83 8.29 -1.08
CA VAL A 94 -21.06 6.88 -0.75
C VAL A 94 -20.28 6.49 0.49
N ASN A 95 -20.84 5.59 1.31
CA ASN A 95 -20.16 5.13 2.51
C ASN A 95 -19.14 4.05 2.19
N THR A 96 -18.04 4.06 2.94
CA THR A 96 -17.01 3.02 2.91
C THR A 96 -16.60 2.73 4.35
N GLU A 97 -16.58 1.46 4.70
CA GLU A 97 -16.11 0.97 5.99
C GLU A 97 -14.98 -0.02 5.75
N VAL A 98 -13.93 0.06 6.55
CA VAL A 98 -12.78 -0.84 6.44
C VAL A 98 -12.43 -1.39 7.80
N LYS A 99 -12.34 -2.70 7.88
CA LYS A 99 -12.04 -3.43 9.11
C LYS A 99 -10.66 -4.07 9.02
N PHE A 100 -9.98 -4.15 10.16
CA PHE A 100 -8.64 -4.71 10.25
C PHE A 100 -8.57 -5.73 11.37
N LEU A 101 -7.92 -6.87 11.07
CA LEU A 101 -7.54 -7.90 12.03
C LEU A 101 -6.10 -8.33 11.73
N TYR A 102 -5.44 -8.97 12.69
CA TYR A 102 -4.17 -9.63 12.41
C TYR A 102 -3.94 -10.81 13.36
N ASP A 103 -3.12 -11.75 12.91
CA ASP A 103 -2.65 -12.90 13.69
C ASP A 103 -1.11 -12.94 13.77
N GLU A 104 -0.53 -14.12 13.90
CA GLU A 104 0.92 -14.32 13.92
C GLU A 104 1.58 -14.10 12.56
N GLN A 105 0.84 -14.30 11.48
CA GLN A 105 1.38 -14.43 10.12
C GLN A 105 0.89 -13.36 9.18
N ASN A 106 -0.38 -12.93 9.32
CA ASN A 106 -1.05 -12.08 8.35
C ASN A 106 -1.74 -10.88 9.00
N ILE A 107 -1.86 -9.81 8.23
CA ILE A 107 -2.85 -8.77 8.44
C ILE A 107 -4.00 -8.97 7.45
N TYR A 108 -5.24 -8.90 7.96
CA TYR A 108 -6.47 -9.06 7.20
C TYR A 108 -7.19 -7.72 7.14
N ILE A 109 -7.67 -7.38 5.94
CA ILE A 109 -8.36 -6.12 5.67
C ILE A 109 -9.66 -6.44 4.93
N ALA A 110 -10.79 -5.98 5.47
CA ALA A 110 -12.07 -6.11 4.81
C ALA A 110 -12.63 -4.72 4.47
N PHE A 111 -12.99 -4.53 3.22
CA PHE A 111 -13.61 -3.31 2.70
C PHE A 111 -15.09 -3.56 2.46
N ILE A 112 -15.95 -2.71 3.00
CA ILE A 112 -17.40 -2.72 2.78
C ILE A 112 -17.73 -1.43 2.01
N CYS A 113 -17.98 -1.57 0.73
CA CYS A 113 -18.14 -0.47 -0.21
C CYS A 113 -19.62 -0.29 -0.56
N TYR A 114 -20.36 0.49 0.21
CA TYR A 114 -21.76 0.78 -0.09
C TYR A 114 -21.90 1.58 -1.39
N ASP A 115 -22.97 1.29 -2.14
CA ASP A 115 -23.27 1.97 -3.38
C ASP A 115 -24.78 2.03 -3.61
N ASN A 116 -25.28 3.25 -3.79
CA ASN A 116 -26.70 3.48 -4.04
C ASN A 116 -27.15 3.07 -5.44
N ASN A 117 -26.20 2.83 -6.36
CA ASN A 117 -26.44 2.39 -7.72
C ASN A 117 -25.42 1.33 -8.15
N ILE A 118 -25.50 0.16 -7.53
CA ILE A 118 -24.60 -0.96 -7.81
C ILE A 118 -24.65 -1.42 -9.28
N SER A 119 -25.76 -1.17 -9.98
CA SER A 119 -25.88 -1.54 -11.40
C SER A 119 -24.94 -0.71 -12.31
N SER A 120 -24.42 0.41 -11.82
CA SER A 120 -23.41 1.22 -12.51
C SER A 120 -21.98 0.94 -12.08
N LEU A 121 -21.77 -0.12 -11.28
CA LEU A 121 -20.44 -0.60 -10.88
C LEU A 121 -19.60 -0.89 -12.12
N ARG A 122 -18.38 -0.40 -12.14
CA ARG A 122 -17.42 -0.70 -13.20
C ARG A 122 -16.41 -1.70 -12.68
N ALA A 123 -16.44 -2.88 -13.24
CA ALA A 123 -15.47 -3.92 -12.93
C ALA A 123 -15.24 -4.78 -14.16
N ASN A 124 -13.99 -5.05 -14.47
CA ASN A 124 -13.59 -5.87 -15.59
C ASN A 124 -12.73 -7.04 -15.09
N LEU A 125 -12.91 -8.20 -15.71
CA LEU A 125 -11.95 -9.30 -15.59
C LEU A 125 -10.75 -8.94 -16.48
N THR A 126 -9.62 -8.68 -15.87
CA THR A 126 -8.39 -8.25 -16.55
C THR A 126 -7.19 -8.87 -15.85
N ASP A 127 -6.02 -8.68 -16.42
CA ASP A 127 -4.78 -9.05 -15.76
C ASP A 127 -4.54 -8.20 -14.50
N ARG A 128 -3.67 -8.68 -13.60
CA ARG A 128 -3.14 -7.93 -12.47
C ARG A 128 -2.65 -6.56 -12.94
N ASP A 129 -2.83 -5.52 -12.14
CA ASP A 129 -2.40 -4.15 -12.37
C ASP A 129 -3.01 -3.43 -13.59
N LYS A 130 -4.09 -3.99 -14.19
CA LYS A 130 -4.73 -3.42 -15.39
C LYS A 130 -6.15 -2.87 -15.16
N PHE A 131 -6.61 -2.72 -13.91
CA PHE A 131 -7.99 -2.34 -13.57
C PHE A 131 -8.16 -0.93 -13.00
N PHE A 132 -7.17 -0.07 -13.01
CA PHE A 132 -7.23 1.25 -12.36
C PHE A 132 -8.28 2.23 -12.94
N SER A 133 -8.95 1.86 -14.04
CA SER A 133 -10.15 2.55 -14.54
C SER A 133 -11.46 2.05 -13.91
N ASP A 134 -11.43 0.94 -13.18
CA ASP A 134 -12.58 0.31 -12.53
C ASP A 134 -12.90 0.94 -11.16
N ASP A 135 -14.00 0.47 -10.53
CA ASP A 135 -14.13 0.55 -9.08
C ASP A 135 -12.99 -0.25 -8.45
N PHE A 136 -12.32 0.34 -7.48
CA PHE A 136 -11.35 -0.38 -6.66
C PHE A 136 -11.24 0.24 -5.28
N VAL A 137 -10.71 -0.54 -4.37
CA VAL A 137 -10.27 -0.10 -3.04
C VAL A 137 -8.87 -0.57 -2.78
N GLY A 138 -8.21 0.06 -1.84
CA GLY A 138 -6.91 -0.40 -1.40
C GLY A 138 -6.34 0.41 -0.26
N VAL A 139 -5.15 0.00 0.14
CA VAL A 139 -4.36 0.63 1.17
C VAL A 139 -2.99 1.00 0.64
N ILE A 140 -2.46 2.11 1.15
CA ILE A 140 -1.08 2.54 0.92
C ILE A 140 -0.42 2.60 2.29
N ILE A 141 0.56 1.71 2.52
CA ILE A 141 1.13 1.45 3.84
C ILE A 141 2.62 1.77 3.87
N ASP A 142 3.00 2.81 4.61
CA ASP A 142 4.39 3.10 4.96
C ASP A 142 4.72 2.42 6.30
N THR A 143 5.36 1.27 6.22
CA THR A 143 5.69 0.42 7.36
C THR A 143 6.87 0.95 8.17
N TYR A 144 7.72 1.80 7.59
CA TYR A 144 8.85 2.45 8.28
C TYR A 144 8.44 3.76 8.94
N LYS A 145 7.32 4.34 8.51
CA LYS A 145 6.83 5.65 8.95
C LYS A 145 7.87 6.75 8.74
N ASP A 146 8.59 6.66 7.65
CA ASP A 146 9.65 7.61 7.27
C ASP A 146 9.24 8.51 6.08
N ASN A 147 8.04 8.32 5.54
CA ASN A 147 7.42 9.06 4.45
C ASN A 147 8.22 9.03 3.13
N LYS A 148 9.02 7.99 2.90
CA LYS A 148 9.85 7.86 1.68
C LYS A 148 9.27 6.94 0.67
N GLN A 149 8.73 5.81 1.12
CA GLN A 149 8.09 4.81 0.29
C GLN A 149 6.96 4.11 1.02
N ALA A 150 5.99 3.59 0.28
CA ALA A 150 4.88 2.82 0.81
C ALA A 150 4.51 1.68 -0.13
N TYR A 151 3.98 0.59 0.43
CA TYR A 151 3.37 -0.48 -0.35
C TYR A 151 1.98 -0.04 -0.76
N GLU A 152 1.66 -0.20 -2.03
CA GLU A 152 0.32 0.00 -2.60
C GLU A 152 -0.31 -1.37 -2.84
N ILE A 153 -1.54 -1.56 -2.36
CA ILE A 153 -2.24 -2.84 -2.44
C ILE A 153 -3.69 -2.53 -2.75
N PHE A 154 -4.14 -2.93 -3.93
CA PHE A 154 -5.46 -2.63 -4.46
C PHE A 154 -6.21 -3.88 -4.90
N ILE A 155 -7.53 -3.80 -4.93
CA ILE A 155 -8.42 -4.87 -5.38
C ILE A 155 -9.66 -4.25 -6.05
N ASN A 156 -10.09 -4.86 -7.17
CA ASN A 156 -11.34 -4.50 -7.81
C ASN A 156 -12.51 -5.40 -7.33
N PRO A 157 -13.78 -5.13 -7.69
CA PRO A 157 -14.93 -5.92 -7.26
C PRO A 157 -14.97 -7.38 -7.74
N TYR A 158 -14.09 -7.78 -8.63
CA TYR A 158 -13.93 -9.18 -9.07
C TYR A 158 -12.72 -9.88 -8.42
N GLY A 159 -12.11 -9.25 -7.40
CA GLY A 159 -10.97 -9.83 -6.72
C GLY A 159 -9.65 -9.70 -7.47
N ILE A 160 -9.61 -8.95 -8.59
CA ILE A 160 -8.37 -8.73 -9.33
C ILE A 160 -7.44 -7.83 -8.51
N GLN A 161 -6.23 -8.30 -8.34
CA GLN A 161 -5.19 -7.66 -7.54
C GLN A 161 -4.41 -6.61 -8.33
N GLY A 162 -3.99 -5.56 -7.63
CA GLY A 162 -3.00 -4.61 -8.09
C GLY A 162 -2.10 -4.21 -6.94
N ASP A 163 -0.82 -4.06 -7.20
CA ASP A 163 0.14 -3.65 -6.20
C ASP A 163 1.30 -2.87 -6.79
N GLY A 164 2.00 -2.18 -5.93
CA GLY A 164 3.11 -1.34 -6.34
C GLY A 164 3.86 -0.78 -5.14
N ILE A 165 4.86 0.02 -5.46
CA ILE A 165 5.60 0.85 -4.51
C ILE A 165 5.39 2.31 -4.85
N TRP A 166 4.81 3.04 -3.94
CA TRP A 166 4.76 4.49 -3.99
C TRP A 166 6.06 5.09 -3.49
N THR A 167 6.60 6.08 -4.21
CA THR A 167 7.75 6.89 -3.80
C THR A 167 7.52 8.35 -4.17
N ASN A 168 8.33 9.27 -3.64
CA ASN A 168 8.28 10.68 -4.04
C ASN A 168 8.63 10.93 -5.53
N GLN A 169 9.12 9.90 -6.24
CA GLN A 169 9.41 9.95 -7.68
C GLN A 169 8.26 9.42 -8.55
N GLY A 170 7.26 8.79 -7.93
CA GLY A 170 6.09 8.20 -8.56
C GLY A 170 5.80 6.79 -8.08
N GLU A 171 4.80 6.18 -8.68
CA GLU A 171 4.31 4.83 -8.43
C GLU A 171 5.03 3.84 -9.34
N ASP A 172 5.47 2.71 -8.80
CA ASP A 172 6.11 1.61 -9.53
C ASP A 172 5.27 0.34 -9.40
N PHE A 173 4.47 0.07 -10.42
CA PHE A 173 3.62 -1.12 -10.54
C PHE A 173 4.34 -2.32 -11.17
N SER A 174 5.65 -2.27 -11.38
CA SER A 174 6.44 -3.45 -11.73
C SER A 174 6.81 -4.31 -10.50
N PHE A 175 6.50 -3.81 -9.31
CA PHE A 175 6.69 -4.53 -8.06
C PHE A 175 5.54 -5.48 -7.81
N ASP A 176 5.85 -6.79 -7.70
CA ASP A 176 4.89 -7.82 -7.37
C ASP A 176 4.99 -8.25 -5.91
N MET A 177 3.89 -8.18 -5.19
CA MET A 177 3.76 -8.66 -3.81
C MET A 177 2.86 -9.88 -3.73
N VAL A 178 3.23 -10.85 -2.89
CA VAL A 178 2.39 -12.01 -2.61
C VAL A 178 1.38 -11.61 -1.52
N PHE A 179 0.10 -11.65 -1.86
CA PHE A 179 -1.03 -11.53 -0.95
C PHE A 179 -2.24 -12.26 -1.53
N ASP A 180 -3.18 -12.64 -0.67
CA ASP A 180 -4.42 -13.28 -1.09
C ASP A 180 -5.58 -12.30 -1.00
N SER A 181 -6.56 -12.43 -1.88
CA SER A 181 -7.74 -11.57 -1.89
C SER A 181 -8.94 -12.23 -2.56
N ASP A 182 -10.13 -11.83 -2.17
CA ASP A 182 -11.37 -12.13 -2.87
C ASP A 182 -12.38 -10.99 -2.69
N ALA A 183 -13.39 -10.94 -3.56
CA ALA A 183 -14.43 -9.93 -3.50
C ALA A 183 -15.78 -10.47 -3.97
N LYS A 184 -16.86 -9.87 -3.43
CA LYS A 184 -18.23 -10.24 -3.76
C LYS A 184 -19.14 -9.03 -3.90
N ILE A 185 -19.93 -9.04 -4.98
CA ILE A 185 -20.89 -7.98 -5.28
C ILE A 185 -22.26 -8.37 -4.73
N TYR A 186 -22.89 -7.44 -4.01
CA TYR A 186 -24.24 -7.54 -3.44
C TYR A 186 -25.17 -6.54 -4.14
N LYS A 187 -26.43 -6.45 -3.69
CA LYS A 187 -27.44 -5.54 -4.28
C LYS A 187 -27.20 -4.05 -3.99
N ASP A 188 -26.52 -3.75 -2.87
CA ASP A 188 -26.34 -2.40 -2.32
C ASP A 188 -24.90 -2.07 -1.96
N LYS A 189 -23.99 -2.99 -2.19
CA LYS A 189 -22.56 -2.87 -1.87
C LYS A 189 -21.73 -3.94 -2.56
N TRP A 190 -20.44 -3.81 -2.45
CA TRP A 190 -19.53 -4.92 -2.66
C TRP A 190 -18.56 -5.00 -1.49
N ILE A 191 -18.06 -6.17 -1.23
CA ILE A 191 -17.12 -6.46 -0.16
C ILE A 191 -15.87 -7.03 -0.78
N ALA A 192 -14.71 -6.58 -0.31
CA ALA A 192 -13.42 -7.14 -0.67
C ALA A 192 -12.66 -7.50 0.60
N GLU A 193 -11.95 -8.61 0.57
CA GLU A 193 -11.10 -9.09 1.63
C GLU A 193 -9.69 -9.31 1.11
N ILE A 194 -8.71 -8.90 1.90
CA ILE A 194 -7.28 -9.03 1.60
C ILE A 194 -6.59 -9.67 2.81
N SER A 195 -5.71 -10.62 2.55
CA SER A 195 -4.78 -11.21 3.53
C SER A 195 -3.36 -10.95 3.08
N ILE A 196 -2.61 -10.16 3.86
CA ILE A 196 -1.23 -9.81 3.55
C ILE A 196 -0.31 -10.51 4.55
N PRO A 197 0.51 -11.47 4.11
CA PRO A 197 1.51 -12.09 4.96
C PRO A 197 2.53 -11.05 5.44
N PHE A 198 2.90 -11.07 6.72
CA PHE A 198 3.98 -10.20 7.21
C PHE A 198 5.32 -10.48 6.56
N THR A 199 5.47 -11.66 5.94
CA THR A 199 6.64 -12.01 5.12
C THR A 199 6.72 -11.19 3.83
N SER A 200 5.61 -10.71 3.32
CA SER A 200 5.55 -9.85 2.12
C SER A 200 5.87 -8.39 2.43
N LEU A 201 5.90 -7.99 3.70
CA LEU A 201 6.15 -6.63 4.13
C LEU A 201 7.52 -6.52 4.81
N ARG A 202 8.22 -5.43 4.55
CA ARG A 202 9.42 -5.06 5.30
C ARG A 202 9.06 -3.96 6.30
N PHE A 203 9.49 -4.13 7.53
CA PHE A 203 9.24 -3.19 8.61
C PHE A 203 10.38 -3.20 9.63
N PRO A 204 10.54 -2.15 10.46
CA PRO A 204 11.60 -2.07 11.46
C PRO A 204 11.50 -3.19 12.50
N ALA A 205 12.63 -3.59 13.06
CA ALA A 205 12.71 -4.55 14.16
C ALA A 205 12.32 -3.91 15.50
N LYS A 206 11.07 -3.52 15.66
CA LYS A 206 10.55 -2.89 16.90
C LYS A 206 9.47 -3.80 17.51
N PRO A 207 9.38 -3.90 18.85
CA PRO A 207 8.31 -4.67 19.49
C PRO A 207 6.91 -4.13 19.17
N GLN A 208 6.78 -2.82 19.05
CA GLN A 208 5.56 -2.12 18.67
C GLN A 208 5.75 -1.43 17.34
N GLN A 209 4.82 -1.66 16.42
CA GLN A 209 4.80 -1.03 15.12
C GLN A 209 3.74 0.07 15.07
N GLN A 210 4.07 1.14 14.38
CA GLN A 210 3.15 2.18 13.95
C GLN A 210 3.43 2.42 12.47
N TRP A 211 2.40 2.28 11.64
CA TRP A 211 2.52 2.46 10.19
C TRP A 211 1.69 3.65 9.74
N ASN A 212 2.17 4.40 8.76
CA ASN A 212 1.32 5.36 8.07
C ASN A 212 0.38 4.60 7.13
N LEU A 213 -0.88 5.04 7.06
CA LEU A 213 -1.93 4.35 6.33
C LEU A 213 -2.81 5.35 5.58
N HIS A 214 -2.83 5.26 4.25
CA HIS A 214 -3.94 5.74 3.45
C HIS A 214 -4.85 4.58 3.10
N ILE A 215 -6.16 4.85 3.05
CA ILE A 215 -7.16 3.93 2.54
C ILE A 215 -7.90 4.68 1.45
N ILE A 216 -7.90 4.12 0.25
CA ILE A 216 -8.40 4.77 -0.96
C ILE A 216 -9.55 3.96 -1.55
N ARG A 217 -10.57 4.64 -2.05
CA ARG A 217 -11.62 4.07 -2.91
C ARG A 217 -11.73 4.88 -4.19
N ASN A 218 -11.63 4.22 -5.33
CA ASN A 218 -11.96 4.76 -6.63
C ASN A 218 -13.42 4.41 -6.98
N HIS A 219 -14.20 5.40 -7.40
CA HIS A 219 -15.62 5.27 -7.69
C HIS A 219 -15.94 5.94 -9.02
N PRO A 220 -15.66 5.26 -10.15
CA PRO A 220 -15.83 5.81 -11.49
C PRO A 220 -17.31 5.69 -11.93
N ARG A 221 -18.02 6.82 -11.96
CA ARG A 221 -19.38 6.92 -12.49
C ARG A 221 -19.39 7.87 -13.70
N GLN A 222 -20.38 8.74 -13.85
CA GLN A 222 -20.35 9.80 -14.86
C GLN A 222 -19.10 10.68 -14.70
N GLN A 223 -18.78 11.02 -13.46
CA GLN A 223 -17.54 11.64 -13.04
C GLN A 223 -16.78 10.67 -12.14
N ARG A 224 -15.50 10.45 -12.41
CA ARG A 224 -14.64 9.67 -11.52
C ARG A 224 -14.49 10.42 -10.20
N LYS A 225 -14.70 9.71 -9.11
CA LYS A 225 -14.48 10.23 -7.77
C LYS A 225 -13.50 9.32 -7.03
N GLN A 226 -12.62 9.95 -6.27
CA GLN A 226 -11.74 9.22 -5.34
C GLN A 226 -12.05 9.66 -3.91
N TYR A 227 -12.08 8.69 -3.03
CA TYR A 227 -12.30 8.90 -1.60
C TYR A 227 -11.10 8.40 -0.82
N SER A 228 -10.78 9.09 0.27
CA SER A 228 -9.74 8.72 1.20
C SER A 228 -10.24 8.75 2.64
N TRP A 229 -9.74 7.85 3.46
CA TRP A 229 -9.96 7.86 4.90
C TRP A 229 -9.28 9.05 5.61
N ALA A 230 -8.05 9.34 5.22
CA ALA A 230 -7.34 10.54 5.66
C ALA A 230 -7.63 11.70 4.71
N LYS A 231 -7.73 12.92 5.24
CA LYS A 231 -7.78 14.12 4.42
C LYS A 231 -6.48 14.31 3.67
N ILE A 232 -6.55 14.62 2.39
CA ILE A 232 -5.41 14.87 1.53
C ILE A 232 -5.56 16.26 0.92
N SER A 233 -4.67 17.17 1.26
CA SER A 233 -4.59 18.50 0.64
C SER A 233 -3.72 18.44 -0.60
N ARG A 234 -4.22 18.96 -1.71
CA ARG A 234 -3.47 19.08 -2.97
C ARG A 234 -2.35 20.12 -2.91
N ASP A 235 -2.46 21.06 -1.99
CA ASP A 235 -1.45 22.11 -1.76
C ASP A 235 -0.22 21.57 -1.04
N ASN A 236 -0.32 20.37 -0.46
CA ASN A 236 0.80 19.73 0.23
C ASN A 236 1.33 18.56 -0.64
N PRO A 237 2.53 18.68 -1.23
CA PRO A 237 3.10 17.64 -2.08
C PRO A 237 3.50 16.37 -1.30
N GLU A 238 3.61 16.46 0.02
CA GLU A 238 4.05 15.35 0.88
C GLU A 238 2.88 14.39 1.16
N PHE A 239 2.57 13.54 0.18
CA PHE A 239 1.42 12.63 0.23
C PHE A 239 1.44 11.72 1.47
N LEU A 240 2.53 10.99 1.72
CA LEU A 240 2.62 10.05 2.86
C LEU A 240 2.58 10.75 4.22
N MET A 241 3.02 12.01 4.30
CA MET A 241 2.89 12.79 5.53
C MET A 241 1.44 13.09 5.91
N GLN A 242 0.49 12.99 4.98
CA GLN A 242 -0.93 13.25 5.22
C GLN A 242 -1.71 12.00 5.67
N ALA A 243 -1.07 10.84 5.65
CA ALA A 243 -1.65 9.57 6.03
C ALA A 243 -2.18 9.55 7.46
N GLY A 244 -3.19 8.73 7.70
CA GLY A 244 -3.58 8.29 9.04
C GLY A 244 -2.56 7.33 9.64
N THR A 245 -2.86 6.79 10.81
CA THR A 245 -1.93 5.88 11.52
C THR A 245 -2.62 4.56 11.86
N LEU A 246 -1.97 3.46 11.51
CA LEU A 246 -2.28 2.12 11.95
C LEU A 246 -1.43 1.77 13.17
N ASN A 247 -2.09 1.46 14.29
CA ASN A 247 -1.47 1.13 15.57
C ASN A 247 -1.88 -0.27 16.04
N GLY A 248 -1.22 -0.77 17.07
CA GLY A 248 -1.61 -2.01 17.76
C GLY A 248 -0.91 -3.26 17.26
N LEU A 249 -0.11 -3.17 16.23
CA LEU A 249 0.73 -4.26 15.74
C LEU A 249 1.90 -4.49 16.72
N ASN A 250 1.87 -5.61 17.42
CA ASN A 250 2.86 -5.91 18.46
C ASN A 250 3.55 -7.24 18.19
N ASN A 251 4.87 -7.28 18.45
CA ASN A 251 5.70 -8.48 18.37
C ASN A 251 5.50 -9.27 17.07
N LEU A 252 5.50 -8.56 15.94
CA LEU A 252 5.41 -9.19 14.64
C LEU A 252 6.62 -10.10 14.42
N SER A 253 6.34 -11.34 14.04
CA SER A 253 7.38 -12.31 13.77
C SER A 253 8.17 -11.91 12.52
N LYS A 254 9.49 -11.80 12.66
CA LYS A 254 10.37 -11.68 11.50
C LYS A 254 10.59 -13.06 10.93
N SER A 255 9.73 -13.46 10.02
CA SER A 255 10.01 -14.63 9.20
C SER A 255 11.20 -14.33 8.29
N LYS A 256 12.11 -15.30 8.14
CA LYS A 256 13.11 -15.25 7.09
C LYS A 256 12.37 -15.34 5.76
N GLN A 257 12.42 -14.27 4.96
CA GLN A 257 11.82 -14.29 3.63
C GLN A 257 12.64 -15.22 2.75
N ILE A 258 12.07 -16.37 2.44
CA ILE A 258 12.59 -17.30 1.45
C ILE A 258 11.48 -17.44 0.41
N GLU A 259 11.78 -17.01 -0.80
CA GLU A 259 10.87 -17.14 -1.92
C GLU A 259 11.52 -17.99 -2.99
N LEU A 260 10.79 -18.95 -3.50
CA LEU A 260 11.21 -19.84 -4.56
C LEU A 260 10.18 -19.76 -5.68
N LEU A 261 10.59 -19.26 -6.83
CA LEU A 261 9.75 -19.05 -8.00
C LEU A 261 10.20 -19.97 -9.13
N PRO A 262 9.74 -21.21 -9.19
CA PRO A 262 9.94 -22.07 -10.35
C PRO A 262 9.01 -21.63 -11.49
N TYR A 263 9.51 -21.60 -12.72
CA TYR A 263 8.65 -21.44 -13.89
C TYR A 263 8.90 -22.53 -14.92
N PHE A 264 7.86 -22.80 -15.67
CA PHE A 264 7.85 -23.72 -16.78
C PHE A 264 7.10 -23.10 -17.95
N LYS A 265 7.71 -23.15 -19.14
CA LYS A 265 7.13 -22.64 -20.36
C LYS A 265 7.24 -23.67 -21.44
N ALA A 266 6.15 -23.97 -22.11
CA ALA A 266 6.11 -24.80 -23.32
C ALA A 266 5.49 -24.00 -24.46
N TYR A 267 6.14 -23.94 -25.59
CA TYR A 267 5.66 -23.19 -26.75
C TYR A 267 6.00 -23.90 -28.06
N GLN A 268 5.18 -23.63 -29.05
CA GLN A 268 5.33 -24.14 -30.39
C GLN A 268 5.10 -23.01 -31.39
N PHE A 269 6.06 -22.79 -32.27
CA PHE A 269 5.88 -21.86 -33.37
C PHE A 269 5.30 -22.60 -34.57
N GLY A 270 4.36 -21.92 -35.24
CA GLY A 270 3.85 -22.35 -36.54
C GLY A 270 3.97 -21.22 -37.54
N PHE A 271 4.32 -21.57 -38.77
CA PHE A 271 4.42 -20.61 -39.86
C PHE A 271 3.98 -21.21 -41.19
N ARG A 272 3.59 -20.35 -42.13
CA ARG A 272 3.31 -20.76 -43.50
C ARG A 272 4.59 -20.85 -44.28
N LYS A 273 4.80 -21.93 -45.09
CA LYS A 273 5.97 -22.08 -45.94
C LYS A 273 6.15 -20.91 -46.90
N GLN A 274 5.03 -20.33 -47.37
CA GLN A 274 5.02 -19.11 -48.18
C GLN A 274 4.13 -18.07 -47.49
N PRO A 275 4.69 -17.12 -46.74
CA PRO A 275 3.91 -16.19 -45.93
C PRO A 275 2.86 -15.36 -46.66
N ARG A 276 3.11 -15.06 -47.95
CA ARG A 276 2.22 -14.25 -48.80
C ARG A 276 1.12 -15.08 -49.51
N ASN A 277 1.17 -16.41 -49.44
CA ASN A 277 0.16 -17.29 -50.06
C ASN A 277 -0.77 -17.87 -48.97
N PRO A 278 -2.05 -17.46 -48.95
CA PRO A 278 -3.01 -17.95 -47.97
C PRO A 278 -3.26 -19.47 -48.01
N GLU A 279 -3.04 -20.12 -49.20
CA GLU A 279 -3.20 -21.53 -49.39
C GLU A 279 -1.94 -22.36 -49.11
N SER A 280 -0.83 -21.67 -48.74
CA SER A 280 0.40 -22.36 -48.40
C SER A 280 0.26 -23.21 -47.14
N GLU A 281 0.88 -24.37 -47.17
CA GLU A 281 0.94 -25.32 -46.06
C GLU A 281 1.43 -24.62 -44.76
N PHE A 282 0.72 -24.88 -43.68
CA PHE A 282 1.12 -24.42 -42.35
C PHE A 282 1.97 -25.51 -41.68
N VAL A 283 3.15 -25.15 -41.24
CA VAL A 283 4.10 -26.06 -40.60
C VAL A 283 4.33 -25.63 -39.16
N ASN A 284 4.15 -26.58 -38.25
CA ASN A 284 4.47 -26.42 -36.84
C ASN A 284 5.90 -26.90 -36.58
N GLU A 285 6.67 -26.10 -35.89
CA GLU A 285 7.95 -26.52 -35.33
C GLU A 285 7.74 -27.52 -34.18
N LYS A 286 8.82 -28.13 -33.73
CA LYS A 286 8.78 -28.97 -32.52
C LYS A 286 8.46 -28.10 -31.30
N ILE A 287 7.74 -28.67 -30.37
CA ILE A 287 7.48 -28.05 -29.07
C ILE A 287 8.84 -27.79 -28.39
N LYS A 288 9.04 -26.56 -27.97
CA LYS A 288 10.19 -26.12 -27.15
C LYS A 288 9.72 -25.99 -25.72
N VAL A 289 10.58 -26.41 -24.81
CA VAL A 289 10.31 -26.39 -23.37
C VAL A 289 11.45 -25.66 -22.70
N ASP A 290 11.10 -24.66 -21.93
CA ASP A 290 12.03 -23.91 -21.08
C ASP A 290 11.57 -24.01 -19.63
N PHE A 291 12.52 -24.09 -18.73
CA PHE A 291 12.26 -23.99 -17.30
C PHE A 291 13.34 -23.14 -16.64
N GLY A 292 12.98 -22.48 -15.57
CA GLY A 292 13.89 -21.71 -14.76
C GLY A 292 13.41 -21.61 -13.32
N ILE A 293 14.20 -20.97 -12.50
CA ILE A 293 13.92 -20.82 -11.07
C ILE A 293 14.48 -19.51 -10.57
N GLY A 294 13.65 -18.75 -9.88
CA GLY A 294 14.02 -17.61 -9.07
C GLY A 294 14.14 -18.03 -7.61
N PHE A 295 15.15 -17.52 -6.93
CA PHE A 295 15.35 -17.66 -5.49
C PHE A 295 15.59 -16.29 -4.90
N LYS A 296 14.77 -15.90 -3.92
CA LYS A 296 14.91 -14.64 -3.20
C LYS A 296 15.08 -14.93 -1.71
N TYR A 297 16.05 -14.29 -1.09
CA TYR A 297 16.36 -14.46 0.32
C TYR A 297 16.56 -13.12 1.02
N GLY A 298 15.76 -12.86 2.04
CA GLY A 298 15.87 -11.70 2.90
C GLY A 298 16.92 -11.90 4.00
N PHE A 299 18.12 -11.35 3.83
CA PHE A 299 19.19 -11.40 4.84
C PHE A 299 18.87 -10.53 6.06
N SER A 300 18.20 -9.40 5.82
CA SER A 300 17.78 -8.46 6.86
C SER A 300 16.58 -7.63 6.37
N SER A 301 16.06 -6.74 7.22
CA SER A 301 15.03 -5.75 6.80
C SER A 301 15.51 -4.79 5.71
N TYR A 302 16.80 -4.72 5.45
CA TYR A 302 17.40 -3.78 4.49
C TYR A 302 18.08 -4.47 3.30
N LEU A 303 18.31 -5.78 3.39
CA LEU A 303 19.08 -6.51 2.39
C LEU A 303 18.35 -7.77 1.94
N THR A 304 18.09 -7.85 0.66
CA THR A 304 17.58 -9.04 -0.02
C THR A 304 18.56 -9.43 -1.11
N GLY A 305 18.87 -10.72 -1.22
CA GLY A 305 19.56 -11.29 -2.36
C GLY A 305 18.59 -12.01 -3.26
N GLU A 306 18.76 -11.85 -4.55
CA GLU A 306 18.00 -12.55 -5.57
C GLU A 306 18.94 -13.26 -6.52
N LEU A 307 18.62 -14.51 -6.84
CA LEU A 307 19.34 -15.35 -7.79
C LEU A 307 18.32 -15.96 -8.74
N THR A 308 18.48 -15.70 -10.02
CA THR A 308 17.61 -16.28 -11.05
C THR A 308 18.45 -17.11 -12.00
N VAL A 309 18.00 -18.32 -12.27
CA VAL A 309 18.61 -19.22 -13.26
C VAL A 309 17.65 -19.38 -14.43
N ASN A 310 18.14 -19.07 -15.64
CA ASN A 310 17.37 -19.07 -16.88
C ASN A 310 16.09 -18.21 -16.82
N PRO A 311 16.22 -16.87 -16.56
CA PRO A 311 15.06 -15.99 -16.39
C PRO A 311 14.15 -15.98 -17.62
N ASP A 312 12.82 -15.87 -17.39
CA ASP A 312 11.88 -15.63 -18.48
C ASP A 312 11.84 -14.12 -18.81
N PHE A 313 12.44 -13.73 -19.91
CA PHE A 313 12.43 -12.35 -20.41
C PHE A 313 11.18 -12.00 -21.23
N SER A 314 10.23 -12.91 -21.39
CA SER A 314 9.04 -12.66 -22.22
C SER A 314 8.10 -11.61 -21.64
N GLN A 315 8.16 -11.35 -20.35
CA GLN A 315 7.38 -10.30 -19.67
C GLN A 315 8.04 -8.92 -19.73
N ILE A 316 9.36 -8.85 -19.78
CA ILE A 316 10.11 -7.58 -19.79
C ILE A 316 9.87 -6.78 -21.07
N GLU A 317 9.68 -7.43 -22.22
CA GLU A 317 9.39 -6.75 -23.50
C GLU A 317 7.98 -6.11 -23.53
N SER A 318 7.00 -6.63 -22.76
CA SER A 318 5.67 -6.06 -22.71
C SER A 318 5.60 -4.78 -21.83
N ASP A 319 6.41 -4.68 -20.81
CA ASP A 319 6.45 -3.51 -19.93
C ASP A 319 7.18 -2.32 -20.56
N ALA A 320 8.20 -2.58 -21.39
CA ALA A 320 8.93 -1.54 -22.11
C ALA A 320 8.08 -0.82 -23.19
N GLN A 321 7.03 -1.45 -23.71
CA GLN A 321 6.14 -0.84 -24.72
C GLN A 321 5.12 0.15 -24.14
N THR A 322 4.85 0.13 -22.85
CA THR A 322 3.91 1.06 -22.20
C THR A 322 4.52 2.44 -21.93
N ILE A 323 5.84 2.57 -21.91
CA ILE A 323 6.56 3.83 -21.63
C ILE A 323 6.56 4.81 -22.81
N ASN A 324 6.33 4.35 -24.05
CA ASN A 324 6.45 5.17 -25.25
C ASN A 324 5.17 5.87 -25.74
N ILE A 325 4.04 5.76 -25.04
CA ILE A 325 2.76 6.34 -25.51
C ILE A 325 2.55 7.81 -25.07
N ASN A 326 3.37 8.34 -24.18
CA ASN A 326 3.20 9.69 -23.60
C ASN A 326 4.32 10.68 -23.86
N SER A 327 5.14 10.53 -24.92
CA SER A 327 6.02 11.62 -25.35
C SER A 327 5.25 12.51 -26.35
N PRO A 328 4.97 13.78 -26.02
CA PRO A 328 4.43 14.71 -27.00
C PRO A 328 5.52 15.01 -28.03
N SER A 329 5.15 14.83 -29.30
CA SER A 329 5.94 15.24 -30.48
C SER A 329 6.09 16.75 -30.56
#